data_bffb5483088c5f096ec64964597d63a7
#
_entry.id   bffb5483088c5f096ec64964597d63a7
#
_cell.length_a   1.000
_cell.length_b   1.000
_cell.length_c   1.000
_cell.angle_alpha   90.00
_cell.angle_beta   90.00
_cell.angle_gamma   90.00
#
_symmetry.space_group_name_H-M   'P 1'
#
loop_
_entity.id
_entity.type
_entity.pdbx_description
1 polymer ?
#
loop_
_entity_poly.entity_id
_entity_poly.type
_entity_poly.pdbx_seq_one_letter_code
_entity_poly.pdbx_strand_id
1 'polypeptide(L)'
;MALKAAGVREGDIVFCPTLTFSATANPIIYQNAIPVFIDSDYETWNMSPKALEEAFEKYPEVKAVIVVHLYGLSADMDKIMEICKKHNVAVIEDAAESLGTYYKGKHTGTFGDYGIFSFNGNKIITTSGGGMLVSNNE
;
A
#
# COMPACT_ATOMS: atom_id res chain seq x y z
N MET A 1 12.23 -1.54 -0.45
CA MET A 1 12.53 -2.94 -0.06
C MET A 1 11.30 -3.83 -0.24
N ALA A 2 10.11 -3.47 0.26
CA ALA A 2 8.89 -4.26 0.10
C ALA A 2 8.58 -4.68 -1.34
N LEU A 3 8.66 -3.75 -2.30
CA LEU A 3 8.47 -4.05 -3.73
C LEU A 3 9.43 -5.14 -4.23
N LYS A 4 10.70 -5.09 -3.82
CA LYS A 4 11.67 -6.15 -4.17
C LYS A 4 11.32 -7.49 -3.55
N ALA A 5 10.89 -7.48 -2.29
CA ALA A 5 10.46 -8.68 -1.58
C ALA A 5 9.18 -9.28 -2.21
N ALA A 6 8.25 -8.42 -2.68
CA ALA A 6 7.07 -8.82 -3.46
C ALA A 6 7.43 -9.30 -4.90
N GLY A 7 8.69 -9.28 -5.27
CA GLY A 7 9.17 -9.75 -6.58
C GLY A 7 8.89 -8.79 -7.73
N VAL A 8 8.68 -7.51 -7.44
CA VAL A 8 8.51 -6.46 -8.48
C VAL A 8 9.81 -6.24 -9.23
N ARG A 9 9.73 -6.21 -10.56
CA ARG A 9 10.84 -6.06 -11.49
C ARG A 9 10.57 -4.92 -12.48
N GLU A 10 11.55 -4.60 -13.29
CA GLU A 10 11.42 -3.67 -14.41
C GLU A 10 10.25 -4.06 -15.33
N GLY A 11 9.42 -3.07 -15.67
CA GLY A 11 8.23 -3.25 -16.52
C GLY A 11 6.97 -3.76 -15.81
N ASP A 12 7.08 -4.27 -14.57
CA ASP A 12 5.92 -4.72 -13.82
C ASP A 12 4.99 -3.54 -13.48
N ILE A 13 3.68 -3.79 -13.49
CA ILE A 13 2.68 -2.82 -13.09
C ILE A 13 2.45 -2.92 -11.57
N VAL A 14 2.43 -1.76 -10.90
CA VAL A 14 2.12 -1.66 -9.48
C VAL A 14 1.02 -0.62 -9.28
N PHE A 15 -0.05 -1.00 -8.61
CA PHE A 15 -1.11 -0.07 -8.23
C PHE A 15 -0.74 0.69 -6.97
N CYS A 16 -1.03 1.98 -6.94
CA CYS A 16 -0.87 2.84 -5.75
C CYS A 16 -1.97 3.92 -5.75
N PRO A 17 -2.33 4.52 -4.59
CA PRO A 17 -3.36 5.55 -4.55
C PRO A 17 -2.90 6.83 -5.23
N THR A 18 -3.85 7.60 -5.78
CA THR A 18 -3.61 8.96 -6.32
C THR A 18 -3.28 9.94 -5.20
N LEU A 19 -3.96 9.82 -4.06
CA LEU A 19 -3.78 10.71 -2.90
C LEU A 19 -2.82 10.05 -1.91
N THR A 20 -1.55 10.40 -2.00
CA THR A 20 -0.49 9.90 -1.14
C THR A 20 0.74 10.81 -1.18
N PHE A 21 1.63 10.62 -0.23
CA PHE A 21 2.97 11.20 -0.30
C PHE A 21 3.79 10.51 -1.41
N SER A 22 4.61 11.27 -2.11
CA SER A 22 5.38 10.76 -3.27
C SER A 22 6.28 9.55 -2.97
N ALA A 23 6.64 9.33 -1.70
CA ALA A 23 7.41 8.16 -1.28
C ALA A 23 6.67 6.82 -1.47
N THR A 24 5.36 6.82 -1.71
CA THR A 24 4.61 5.63 -2.11
C THR A 24 4.83 5.29 -3.59
N ALA A 25 4.81 6.30 -4.46
CA ALA A 25 4.93 6.11 -5.91
C ALA A 25 6.39 6.05 -6.40
N ASN A 26 7.28 6.90 -5.85
CA ASN A 26 8.68 6.98 -6.28
C ASN A 26 9.43 5.63 -6.24
N PRO A 27 9.27 4.77 -5.20
CA PRO A 27 9.93 3.47 -5.16
C PRO A 27 9.53 2.53 -6.29
N ILE A 28 8.35 2.70 -6.89
CA ILE A 28 7.92 1.95 -8.09
C ILE A 28 8.82 2.34 -9.27
N ILE A 29 8.98 3.65 -9.48
CA ILE A 29 9.87 4.18 -10.51
C ILE A 29 11.34 3.76 -10.30
N TYR A 30 11.80 3.71 -9.04
CA TYR A 30 13.17 3.24 -8.72
C TYR A 30 13.41 1.77 -9.05
N GLN A 31 12.35 0.98 -9.24
CA GLN A 31 12.43 -0.40 -9.74
C GLN A 31 12.29 -0.47 -11.27
N ASN A 32 12.20 0.66 -11.99
CA ASN A 32 11.79 0.76 -13.40
C ASN A 32 10.43 0.08 -13.66
N ALA A 33 9.59 -0.02 -12.63
CA ALA A 33 8.21 -0.51 -12.72
C ALA A 33 7.25 0.64 -13.06
N ILE A 34 6.04 0.29 -13.44
CA ILE A 34 5.02 1.21 -13.95
C ILE A 34 3.98 1.46 -12.86
N PRO A 35 3.89 2.68 -12.29
CA PRO A 35 2.82 3.01 -11.36
C PRO A 35 1.51 3.23 -12.14
N VAL A 36 0.44 2.60 -11.66
CA VAL A 36 -0.93 2.91 -12.06
C VAL A 36 -1.67 3.44 -10.85
N PHE A 37 -2.20 4.64 -10.97
CA PHE A 37 -2.83 5.34 -9.88
C PHE A 37 -4.30 4.96 -9.75
N ILE A 38 -4.70 4.57 -8.54
CA ILE A 38 -6.07 4.20 -8.19
C ILE A 38 -6.71 5.35 -7.43
N ASP A 39 -7.91 5.72 -7.84
CA ASP A 39 -8.62 6.85 -7.27
C ASP A 39 -9.10 6.59 -5.84
N SER A 40 -9.38 7.67 -5.11
CA SER A 40 -9.81 7.64 -3.72
C SER A 40 -11.34 7.54 -3.60
N ASP A 41 -11.83 7.00 -2.49
CA ASP A 41 -13.23 7.17 -2.14
C ASP A 41 -13.49 8.55 -1.51
N TYR A 42 -14.71 9.03 -1.60
CA TYR A 42 -15.08 10.37 -1.14
C TYR A 42 -15.20 10.49 0.39
N GLU A 43 -15.38 9.39 1.11
CA GLU A 43 -15.62 9.43 2.55
C GLU A 43 -14.32 9.41 3.34
N THR A 44 -13.38 8.53 2.96
CA THR A 44 -12.15 8.30 3.71
C THR A 44 -10.92 8.89 3.04
N TRP A 45 -11.00 9.22 1.74
CA TRP A 45 -9.92 9.63 0.87
C TRP A 45 -8.83 8.56 0.67
N ASN A 46 -9.02 7.39 1.26
CA ASN A 46 -8.19 6.22 0.99
C ASN A 46 -8.51 5.61 -0.38
N MET A 47 -7.72 4.65 -0.81
CA MET A 47 -7.94 3.93 -2.08
C MET A 47 -9.36 3.37 -2.17
N SER A 48 -10.07 3.71 -3.24
CA SER A 48 -11.42 3.20 -3.51
C SER A 48 -11.37 1.72 -3.92
N PRO A 49 -12.02 0.80 -3.18
CA PRO A 49 -12.14 -0.60 -3.59
C PRO A 49 -12.79 -0.76 -4.98
N LYS A 50 -13.78 0.08 -5.30
CA LYS A 50 -14.43 0.08 -6.61
C LYS A 50 -13.46 0.45 -7.73
N ALA A 51 -12.70 1.53 -7.55
CA ALA A 51 -11.69 1.95 -8.54
C ALA A 51 -10.58 0.90 -8.69
N LEU A 52 -10.21 0.23 -7.59
CA LEU A 52 -9.25 -0.88 -7.60
C LEU A 52 -9.76 -2.05 -8.45
N GLU A 53 -11.02 -2.46 -8.29
CA GLU A 53 -11.62 -3.56 -9.07
C GLU A 53 -11.69 -3.20 -10.56
N GLU A 54 -12.14 -1.98 -10.90
CA GLU A 54 -12.15 -1.48 -12.28
C GLU A 54 -10.74 -1.42 -12.91
N ALA A 55 -9.72 -1.13 -12.10
CA ALA A 55 -8.33 -1.11 -12.56
C ALA A 55 -7.83 -2.52 -12.91
N PHE A 56 -8.20 -3.54 -12.15
CA PHE A 56 -7.85 -4.93 -12.46
C PHE A 56 -8.45 -5.42 -13.78
N GLU A 57 -9.63 -4.92 -14.18
CA GLU A 57 -10.22 -5.21 -15.49
C GLU A 57 -9.36 -4.67 -16.64
N LYS A 58 -8.71 -3.51 -16.44
CA LYS A 58 -7.86 -2.84 -17.43
C LYS A 58 -6.42 -3.36 -17.45
N TYR A 59 -5.93 -3.78 -16.29
CA TYR A 59 -4.54 -4.19 -16.07
C TYR A 59 -4.50 -5.56 -15.36
N PRO A 60 -4.75 -6.66 -16.08
CA PRO A 60 -4.84 -7.99 -15.44
C PRO A 60 -3.49 -8.53 -14.95
N GLU A 61 -2.37 -7.97 -15.40
CA GLU A 61 -1.00 -8.44 -15.09
C GLU A 61 -0.33 -7.62 -13.97
N VAL A 62 -1.11 -7.06 -13.04
CA VAL A 62 -0.57 -6.30 -11.91
C VAL A 62 0.24 -7.19 -11.00
N LYS A 63 1.40 -6.70 -10.56
CA LYS A 63 2.33 -7.45 -9.70
C LYS A 63 2.12 -7.19 -8.22
N ALA A 64 1.79 -5.95 -7.84
CA ALA A 64 1.58 -5.57 -6.45
C ALA A 64 0.60 -4.39 -6.35
N VAL A 65 -0.06 -4.29 -5.19
CA VAL A 65 -0.87 -3.13 -4.81
C VAL A 65 -0.26 -2.51 -3.56
N ILE A 66 -0.01 -1.20 -3.58
CA ILE A 66 0.37 -0.44 -2.40
C ILE A 66 -0.88 0.26 -1.86
N VAL A 67 -1.25 -0.05 -0.63
CA VAL A 67 -2.37 0.58 0.08
C VAL A 67 -1.80 1.55 1.10
N VAL A 68 -2.31 2.77 1.12
CA VAL A 68 -1.92 3.78 2.12
C VAL A 68 -3.04 3.92 3.14
N HIS A 69 -2.70 4.10 4.40
CA HIS A 69 -3.62 4.47 5.47
C HIS A 69 -3.47 5.97 5.74
N LEU A 70 -4.21 6.77 4.95
CA LEU A 70 -4.02 8.21 4.86
C LEU A 70 -4.36 8.90 6.19
N TYR A 71 -3.46 9.73 6.68
CA TYR A 71 -3.60 10.51 7.92
C TYR A 71 -4.03 9.70 9.15
N GLY A 72 -3.66 8.43 9.20
CA GLY A 72 -3.98 7.55 10.32
C GLY A 72 -5.35 6.86 10.22
N LEU A 73 -6.14 7.13 9.17
CA LEU A 73 -7.39 6.43 8.91
C LEU A 73 -7.12 5.18 8.06
N SER A 74 -7.56 4.01 8.54
CA SER A 74 -7.41 2.77 7.77
C SER A 74 -8.21 2.81 6.46
N ALA A 75 -7.60 2.34 5.38
CA ALA A 75 -8.34 1.95 4.18
C ALA A 75 -9.30 0.77 4.48
N ASP A 76 -10.29 0.53 3.61
CA ASP A 76 -11.22 -0.61 3.70
C ASP A 76 -10.48 -1.92 3.38
N MET A 77 -9.73 -2.40 4.38
CA MET A 77 -8.83 -3.55 4.20
C MET A 77 -9.58 -4.83 3.87
N ASP A 78 -10.80 -5.02 4.35
CA ASP A 78 -11.57 -6.21 4.04
C ASP A 78 -11.82 -6.33 2.54
N LYS A 79 -12.34 -5.27 1.92
CA LYS A 79 -12.62 -5.27 0.48
C LYS A 79 -11.35 -5.29 -0.37
N ILE A 80 -10.35 -4.49 0.01
CA ILE A 80 -9.08 -4.44 -0.74
C ILE A 80 -8.39 -5.80 -0.71
N MET A 81 -8.31 -6.45 0.45
CA MET A 81 -7.69 -7.77 0.57
C MET A 81 -8.47 -8.85 -0.19
N GLU A 82 -9.82 -8.79 -0.17
CA GLU A 82 -10.66 -9.70 -0.96
C GLU A 82 -10.38 -9.57 -2.46
N ILE A 83 -10.34 -8.33 -2.97
CA ILE A 83 -10.04 -8.05 -4.39
C ILE A 83 -8.64 -8.54 -4.75
N CYS A 84 -7.61 -8.16 -3.97
CA CYS A 84 -6.23 -8.55 -4.25
C CYS A 84 -6.03 -10.07 -4.19
N LYS A 85 -6.70 -10.76 -3.26
CA LYS A 85 -6.67 -12.23 -3.16
C LYS A 85 -7.30 -12.91 -4.38
N LYS A 86 -8.44 -12.38 -4.89
CA LYS A 86 -9.10 -12.86 -6.11
C LYS A 86 -8.16 -12.82 -7.31
N HIS A 87 -7.31 -11.79 -7.39
CA HIS A 87 -6.33 -11.60 -8.47
C HIS A 87 -4.95 -12.19 -8.17
N ASN A 88 -4.75 -12.79 -6.99
CA ASN A 88 -3.47 -13.36 -6.54
C ASN A 88 -2.31 -12.35 -6.61
N VAL A 89 -2.55 -11.13 -6.12
CA VAL A 89 -1.61 -10.01 -6.18
C VAL A 89 -1.13 -9.65 -4.78
N ALA A 90 0.17 -9.40 -4.62
CA ALA A 90 0.78 -9.03 -3.35
C ALA A 90 0.29 -7.65 -2.87
N VAL A 91 0.01 -7.53 -1.57
CA VAL A 91 -0.41 -6.28 -0.92
C VAL A 91 0.70 -5.74 -0.03
N ILE A 92 1.05 -4.48 -0.26
CA ILE A 92 2.00 -3.72 0.55
C ILE A 92 1.23 -2.60 1.24
N GLU A 93 1.25 -2.55 2.57
CA GLU A 93 0.64 -1.48 3.33
C GLU A 93 1.65 -0.37 3.62
N ASP A 94 1.39 0.83 3.16
CA ASP A 94 2.08 2.03 3.59
C ASP A 94 1.37 2.59 4.85
N ALA A 95 1.84 2.14 5.99
CA ALA A 95 1.37 2.52 7.32
C ALA A 95 2.21 3.65 7.95
N ALA A 96 2.90 4.44 7.11
CA ALA A 96 3.77 5.52 7.55
C ALA A 96 3.08 6.59 8.41
N GLU A 97 1.76 6.68 8.33
CA GLU A 97 0.92 7.64 9.07
C GLU A 97 -0.08 6.98 10.02
N SER A 98 -0.05 5.65 10.16
CA SER A 98 -1.08 4.89 10.89
C SER A 98 -0.54 3.98 12.00
N LEU A 99 0.65 4.29 12.53
CA LEU A 99 1.18 3.57 13.69
C LEU A 99 0.21 3.74 14.87
N GLY A 100 -0.27 2.60 15.41
CA GLY A 100 -1.28 2.59 16.47
C GLY A 100 -2.72 2.57 15.98
N THR A 101 -2.98 2.64 14.67
CA THR A 101 -4.32 2.49 14.10
C THR A 101 -4.71 1.03 13.99
N TYR A 102 -5.94 0.73 14.37
CA TYR A 102 -6.54 -0.60 14.24
C TYR A 102 -7.76 -0.56 13.32
N TYR A 103 -7.85 -1.55 12.43
CA TYR A 103 -9.02 -1.83 11.63
C TYR A 103 -9.62 -3.15 12.09
N LYS A 104 -10.85 -3.12 12.65
CA LYS A 104 -11.54 -4.31 13.18
C LYS A 104 -10.68 -5.16 14.14
N GLY A 105 -9.91 -4.51 14.99
CA GLY A 105 -9.10 -5.16 16.02
C GLY A 105 -7.71 -5.66 15.56
N LYS A 106 -7.36 -5.46 14.29
CA LYS A 106 -6.04 -5.78 13.74
C LYS A 106 -5.27 -4.51 13.38
N HIS A 107 -4.00 -4.42 13.73
CA HIS A 107 -3.17 -3.24 13.49
C HIS A 107 -2.92 -3.04 11.98
N THR A 108 -3.06 -1.80 11.49
CA THR A 108 -2.67 -1.44 10.11
C THR A 108 -1.18 -1.71 9.89
N GLY A 109 -0.82 -2.09 8.67
CA GLY A 109 0.54 -2.55 8.35
C GLY A 109 0.75 -4.05 8.59
N THR A 110 -0.31 -4.80 8.99
CA THR A 110 -0.21 -6.24 9.25
C THR A 110 -1.23 -7.08 8.47
N PHE A 111 -2.03 -6.47 7.60
CA PHE A 111 -3.03 -7.16 6.76
C PHE A 111 -2.43 -7.76 5.51
N GLY A 112 -1.59 -6.99 4.82
CA GLY A 112 -0.94 -7.38 3.58
C GLY A 112 0.26 -8.30 3.80
N ASP A 113 0.95 -8.59 2.71
CA ASP A 113 2.19 -9.38 2.72
C ASP A 113 3.34 -8.63 3.37
N TYR A 114 3.34 -7.30 3.21
CA TYR A 114 4.35 -6.39 3.77
C TYR A 114 3.70 -5.15 4.34
N GLY A 115 4.18 -4.68 5.49
CA GLY A 115 3.82 -3.41 6.09
C GLY A 115 5.03 -2.50 6.26
N ILE A 116 4.84 -1.20 6.04
CA ILE A 116 5.90 -0.20 6.12
C ILE A 116 5.50 0.85 7.15
N PHE A 117 6.39 1.12 8.10
CA PHE A 117 6.28 2.20 9.07
C PHE A 117 7.41 3.21 8.87
N SER A 118 7.11 4.47 9.12
CA SER A 118 8.08 5.57 9.06
C SER A 118 8.32 6.15 10.45
N PHE A 119 9.59 6.42 10.74
CA PHE A 119 10.03 7.10 11.95
C PHE A 119 10.68 8.46 11.63
N ASN A 120 10.29 9.05 10.48
CA ASN A 120 10.75 10.38 10.09
C ASN A 120 10.30 11.45 11.09
N GLY A 121 10.93 12.62 11.06
CA GLY A 121 10.77 13.69 12.04
C GLY A 121 9.33 14.17 12.28
N ASN A 122 8.45 14.03 11.28
CA ASN A 122 7.05 14.46 11.32
C ASN A 122 6.04 13.33 11.62
N LYS A 123 6.51 12.12 11.96
CA LYS A 123 5.63 10.96 12.18
C LYS A 123 5.16 10.84 13.63
N ILE A 124 4.19 9.97 13.89
CA ILE A 124 3.57 9.72 15.20
C ILE A 124 4.63 9.40 16.27
N ILE A 125 5.60 8.55 15.91
CA ILE A 125 6.82 8.30 16.68
C ILE A 125 8.01 8.54 15.75
N THR A 126 9.00 9.27 16.23
CA THR A 126 10.16 9.62 15.43
C THR A 126 11.47 9.22 16.09
N THR A 127 12.44 8.87 15.24
CA THR A 127 13.87 8.75 15.54
C THR A 127 14.69 9.71 14.67
N SER A 128 14.08 10.84 14.27
CA SER A 128 14.56 11.81 13.27
C SER A 128 14.60 11.29 11.84
N GLY A 129 14.70 10.01 11.64
CA GLY A 129 14.72 9.32 10.36
C GLY A 129 14.57 7.82 10.56
N GLY A 130 14.55 7.07 9.45
CA GLY A 130 14.41 5.62 9.48
C GLY A 130 12.98 5.14 9.26
N GLY A 131 12.84 3.83 9.27
CA GLY A 131 11.56 3.14 9.07
C GLY A 131 11.70 1.65 9.37
N MET A 132 10.58 0.96 9.31
CA MET A 132 10.52 -0.48 9.55
C MET A 132 9.68 -1.15 8.46
N LEU A 133 10.17 -2.28 7.98
CA LEU A 133 9.44 -3.22 7.14
C LEU A 133 9.07 -4.43 8.00
N VAL A 134 7.81 -4.80 7.98
CA VAL A 134 7.29 -5.98 8.66
C VAL A 134 6.63 -6.93 7.65
N SER A 135 6.70 -8.22 7.92
CA SER A 135 6.08 -9.26 7.12
C SER A 135 5.86 -10.51 7.96
N ASN A 136 4.85 -11.29 7.61
CA ASN A 136 4.65 -12.65 8.11
C ASN A 136 5.28 -13.71 7.18
N ASN A 137 5.86 -13.30 6.07
CA ASN A 137 6.57 -14.19 5.14
C ASN A 137 8.01 -14.39 5.64
N GLU A 138 8.42 -15.62 5.84
CA GLU A 138 9.80 -16.02 6.19
C GLU A 138 10.73 -15.98 4.96
#